data_a0cf9f032b17e9ba00b17f7f18986b2f
#
_entry.id   a0cf9f032b17e9ba00b17f7f18986b2f
#
_cell.length_a   1.000
_cell.length_b   1.000
_cell.length_c   1.000
_cell.angle_alpha   90.00
_cell.angle_beta   90.00
_cell.angle_gamma   90.00
#
_symmetry.space_group_name_H-M   'P 1'
#
loop_
_entity.id
_entity.type
_entity.pdbx_description
1 polymer ?
#
loop_
_entity_poly.entity_id
_entity_poly.type
_entity_poly.pdbx_seq_one_letter_code
_entity_poly.pdbx_strand_id
1 'polypeptide(L)'
;SNFKRWGLGAAIALALTSLSLAALAQEPNVPVLAGGDVDYDACGSQGVVRGLDPNGDGFLAVRGRPSSKHGMLDKIYQGMIVNLRDQRGSWLDVVYSHETMDCGVGTPWPRRQAYSGPCRSGWVYKKFVTDFAG
;
A
#
# COMPACT_ATOMS: atom_id res chain seq x y z
N SER A 1 11.73 5.83 60.98
CA SER A 1 11.92 4.56 60.27
C SER A 1 10.82 4.24 59.22
N ASN A 2 9.74 4.96 59.24
CA ASN A 2 8.63 4.70 58.31
C ASN A 2 8.74 5.45 56.97
N PHE A 3 9.75 6.27 56.79
CA PHE A 3 9.91 7.10 55.61
C PHE A 3 10.37 6.37 54.37
N LYS A 4 10.93 5.18 54.51
CA LYS A 4 11.46 4.42 53.38
C LYS A 4 10.40 3.74 52.51
N ARG A 5 9.17 3.73 52.94
CA ARG A 5 8.07 3.04 52.23
C ARG A 5 7.35 3.88 51.21
N TRP A 6 7.61 5.17 51.16
CA TRP A 6 6.86 6.12 50.30
C TRP A 6 7.42 6.28 48.92
N GLY A 7 8.64 5.89 48.63
CA GLY A 7 9.29 6.06 47.36
C GLY A 7 9.02 4.95 46.33
N LEU A 8 8.49 3.81 46.75
CA LEU A 8 8.36 2.63 45.88
C LEU A 8 7.10 2.63 45.01
N GLY A 9 6.05 3.33 45.44
CA GLY A 9 4.79 3.36 44.70
C GLY A 9 4.82 4.24 43.45
N ALA A 10 5.66 5.28 43.41
CA ALA A 10 5.73 6.20 42.30
C ALA A 10 6.43 5.63 41.06
N ALA A 11 7.39 4.71 41.25
CA ALA A 11 8.14 4.11 40.15
C ALA A 11 7.31 3.13 39.30
N ILE A 12 6.33 2.46 39.94
CA ILE A 12 5.47 1.47 39.25
C ILE A 12 4.47 2.15 38.33
N ALA A 13 3.96 3.33 38.66
CA ALA A 13 3.00 4.07 37.83
C ALA A 13 3.61 4.56 36.51
N LEU A 14 4.89 4.93 36.47
CA LEU A 14 5.59 5.37 35.28
C LEU A 14 5.83 4.26 34.27
N ALA A 15 6.06 3.03 34.72
CA ALA A 15 6.26 1.88 33.84
C ALA A 15 4.98 1.50 33.07
N LEU A 16 3.81 1.65 33.66
CA LEU A 16 2.52 1.37 33.04
C LEU A 16 2.20 2.35 31.93
N THR A 17 2.59 3.61 32.05
CA THR A 17 2.36 4.65 31.03
C THR A 17 3.15 4.39 29.76
N SER A 18 4.37 3.84 29.86
CA SER A 18 5.23 3.52 28.71
C SER A 18 4.65 2.42 27.83
N LEU A 19 3.99 1.42 28.40
CA LEU A 19 3.38 0.31 27.68
C LEU A 19 2.17 0.73 26.84
N SER A 20 1.42 1.74 27.28
CA SER A 20 0.24 2.23 26.57
C SER A 20 0.60 2.91 25.23
N LEU A 21 1.76 3.56 25.14
CA LEU A 21 2.21 4.23 23.92
C LEU A 21 2.64 3.25 22.83
N ALA A 22 3.18 2.09 23.18
CA ALA A 22 3.59 1.06 22.24
C ALA A 22 2.40 0.41 21.50
N ALA A 23 1.22 0.45 22.08
CA ALA A 23 0.01 -0.11 21.47
C ALA A 23 -0.58 0.75 20.33
N LEU A 24 -0.06 1.96 20.10
CA LEU A 24 -0.52 2.88 19.06
C LEU A 24 0.28 2.80 17.75
N ALA A 25 1.14 1.80 17.61
CA ALA A 25 1.93 1.59 16.39
C ALA A 25 1.01 1.35 15.19
N GLN A 26 1.38 1.91 14.03
CA GLN A 26 0.64 1.72 12.79
C GLN A 26 0.65 0.26 12.33
N GLU A 27 -0.42 -0.16 11.67
CA GLU A 27 -0.47 -1.45 11.02
C GLU A 27 0.53 -1.53 9.87
N PRO A 28 1.13 -2.71 9.61
CA PRO A 28 2.10 -2.87 8.54
C PRO A 28 1.46 -2.74 7.16
N ASN A 29 2.28 -2.48 6.15
CA ASN A 29 1.86 -2.51 4.76
C ASN A 29 1.39 -3.92 4.36
N VAL A 30 0.48 -3.98 3.40
CA VAL A 30 0.05 -5.22 2.76
C VAL A 30 0.77 -5.31 1.42
N PRO A 31 1.65 -6.29 1.21
CA PRO A 31 2.40 -6.39 -0.04
C PRO A 31 1.47 -6.57 -1.24
N VAL A 32 1.83 -5.95 -2.37
CA VAL A 32 1.22 -6.23 -3.65
C VAL A 32 1.78 -7.55 -4.17
N LEU A 33 0.91 -8.52 -4.42
CA LEU A 33 1.29 -9.84 -4.90
C LEU A 33 1.12 -9.91 -6.42
N ALA A 34 2.06 -10.58 -7.08
CA ALA A 34 2.04 -10.79 -8.51
C ALA A 34 2.40 -12.26 -8.81
N GLY A 35 1.98 -12.74 -9.98
CA GLY A 35 2.29 -14.11 -10.39
C GLY A 35 1.34 -15.17 -9.83
N GLY A 36 1.77 -16.41 -9.88
CA GLY A 36 1.04 -17.57 -9.37
C GLY A 36 0.37 -18.39 -10.45
N ASP A 37 0.55 -18.07 -11.74
CA ASP A 37 0.02 -18.84 -12.86
C ASP A 37 1.06 -18.87 -13.98
N VAL A 38 1.34 -20.08 -14.49
CA VAL A 38 2.33 -20.27 -15.56
C VAL A 38 1.78 -19.87 -16.94
N ASP A 39 0.47 -19.74 -17.07
CA ASP A 39 -0.20 -19.45 -18.34
C ASP A 39 -0.62 -17.97 -18.48
N TYR A 40 -0.51 -17.20 -17.42
CA TYR A 40 -0.92 -15.79 -17.39
C TYR A 40 0.19 -14.90 -16.88
N ASP A 41 0.20 -13.65 -17.34
CA ASP A 41 1.16 -12.64 -16.90
C ASP A 41 1.08 -12.42 -15.38
N ALA A 42 2.18 -12.02 -14.79
CA ALA A 42 2.27 -11.73 -13.36
C ALA A 42 1.25 -10.67 -12.90
N CYS A 43 1.01 -9.63 -13.73
CA CYS A 43 -0.15 -8.75 -13.64
C CYS A 43 -0.96 -8.90 -14.92
N GLY A 44 -2.19 -9.42 -14.80
CA GLY A 44 -3.00 -9.82 -15.95
C GLY A 44 -3.72 -8.69 -16.67
N SER A 45 -3.78 -7.51 -16.07
CA SER A 45 -4.51 -6.35 -16.63
C SER A 45 -3.70 -5.08 -16.55
N GLN A 46 -4.11 -4.10 -17.36
CA GLN A 46 -3.64 -2.72 -17.26
C GLN A 46 -4.81 -1.77 -17.17
N GLY A 47 -4.59 -0.65 -16.51
CA GLY A 47 -5.54 0.42 -16.41
C GLY A 47 -4.85 1.77 -16.55
N VAL A 48 -5.65 2.81 -16.60
CA VAL A 48 -5.19 4.19 -16.70
C VAL A 48 -5.85 5.01 -15.60
N VAL A 49 -5.10 5.90 -14.98
CA VAL A 49 -5.62 6.83 -13.97
C VAL A 49 -6.51 7.86 -14.67
N ARG A 50 -7.78 7.92 -14.27
CA ARG A 50 -8.80 8.80 -14.84
C ARG A 50 -9.74 9.31 -13.75
N GLY A 51 -10.46 10.38 -14.08
CA GLY A 51 -11.55 10.88 -13.23
C GLY A 51 -11.09 11.69 -12.03
N LEU A 52 -9.84 12.08 -11.97
CA LEU A 52 -9.37 13.00 -10.92
C LEU A 52 -10.00 14.37 -11.14
N ASP A 53 -10.46 14.99 -10.04
CA ASP A 53 -11.03 16.33 -10.09
C ASP A 53 -9.92 17.35 -10.41
N PRO A 54 -10.01 18.10 -11.52
CA PRO A 54 -8.99 19.10 -11.84
C PRO A 54 -8.92 20.24 -10.80
N ASN A 55 -9.99 20.44 -10.03
CA ASN A 55 -10.03 21.43 -8.94
C ASN A 55 -9.72 20.82 -7.57
N GLY A 56 -9.45 19.52 -7.50
CA GLY A 56 -9.08 18.80 -6.29
C GLY A 56 -7.58 18.72 -6.10
N ASP A 57 -7.13 17.64 -5.46
CA ASP A 57 -5.71 17.42 -5.15
C ASP A 57 -4.83 17.20 -6.39
N GLY A 58 -5.43 16.78 -7.51
CA GLY A 58 -4.71 16.55 -8.76
C GLY A 58 -3.90 15.26 -8.82
N PHE A 59 -4.04 14.39 -7.84
CA PHE A 59 -3.34 13.11 -7.79
C PHE A 59 -4.22 12.00 -7.21
N LEU A 60 -3.83 10.77 -7.48
CA LEU A 60 -4.35 9.58 -6.83
C LEU A 60 -3.31 9.09 -5.84
N ALA A 61 -3.71 8.96 -4.58
CA ALA A 61 -2.81 8.47 -3.53
C ALA A 61 -2.55 6.97 -3.71
N VAL A 62 -1.29 6.58 -3.63
CA VAL A 62 -0.87 5.18 -3.51
C VAL A 62 -0.61 4.90 -2.04
N ARG A 63 -1.29 3.90 -1.51
CA ARG A 63 -1.22 3.57 -0.08
C ARG A 63 -0.56 2.22 0.14
N GLY A 64 -0.01 2.03 1.34
CA GLY A 64 0.62 0.77 1.71
C GLY A 64 -0.35 -0.36 2.02
N ARG A 65 -1.63 -0.03 2.21
CA ARG A 65 -2.73 -0.97 2.50
C ARG A 65 -3.96 -0.55 1.70
N PRO A 66 -4.92 -1.46 1.49
CA PRO A 66 -6.22 -1.11 0.89
C PRO A 66 -7.10 -0.34 1.89
N SER A 67 -6.69 0.86 2.24
CA SER A 67 -7.37 1.71 3.22
C SER A 67 -6.98 3.18 3.02
N SER A 68 -7.98 4.07 3.03
CA SER A 68 -7.77 5.52 2.99
C SER A 68 -7.17 6.09 4.28
N LYS A 69 -7.18 5.31 5.35
CA LYS A 69 -6.65 5.71 6.66
C LYS A 69 -5.18 5.39 6.84
N HIS A 70 -4.60 4.61 5.93
CA HIS A 70 -3.18 4.27 5.97
C HIS A 70 -2.35 5.33 5.26
N GLY A 71 -1.08 5.47 5.68
CA GLY A 71 -0.18 6.46 5.13
C GLY A 71 0.00 6.36 3.61
N MET A 72 0.12 7.52 2.97
CA MET A 72 0.38 7.62 1.55
C MET A 72 1.85 7.34 1.27
N LEU A 73 2.11 6.40 0.34
CA LEU A 73 3.47 6.05 -0.10
C LEU A 73 3.92 6.91 -1.27
N ASP A 74 3.00 7.27 -2.16
CA ASP A 74 3.31 7.95 -3.41
C ASP A 74 2.06 8.61 -3.98
N LYS A 75 2.26 9.43 -5.01
CA LYS A 75 1.21 10.10 -5.78
C LYS A 75 1.35 9.70 -7.24
N ILE A 76 0.23 9.34 -7.87
CA ILE A 76 0.17 9.10 -9.30
C ILE A 76 -0.85 10.02 -9.94
N TYR A 77 -0.77 10.21 -11.24
CA TYR A 77 -1.42 11.33 -11.90
C TYR A 77 -2.28 10.86 -13.07
N GLN A 78 -3.20 11.73 -13.47
CA GLN A 78 -4.10 11.53 -14.61
C GLN A 78 -3.32 11.05 -15.83
N GLY A 79 -3.80 9.97 -16.46
CA GLY A 79 -3.20 9.42 -17.67
C GLY A 79 -2.06 8.41 -17.42
N MET A 80 -1.60 8.24 -16.19
CA MET A 80 -0.58 7.23 -15.92
C MET A 80 -1.15 5.81 -16.08
N ILE A 81 -0.33 4.94 -16.65
CA ILE A 81 -0.65 3.52 -16.83
C ILE A 81 -0.24 2.75 -15.58
N VAL A 82 -1.10 1.86 -15.13
CA VAL A 82 -0.84 0.98 -13.98
C VAL A 82 -1.10 -0.48 -14.37
N ASN A 83 -0.28 -1.38 -13.86
CA ASN A 83 -0.48 -2.82 -14.01
C ASN A 83 -1.32 -3.29 -12.84
N LEU A 84 -2.35 -4.10 -13.12
CA LEU A 84 -3.36 -4.52 -12.16
C LEU A 84 -3.30 -6.04 -11.97
N ARG A 85 -3.50 -6.52 -10.74
CA ARG A 85 -3.55 -7.95 -10.45
C ARG A 85 -4.78 -8.35 -9.66
N ASP A 86 -4.97 -7.75 -8.49
CA ASP A 86 -6.01 -8.11 -7.54
C ASP A 86 -6.83 -6.90 -7.12
N GLN A 87 -7.99 -7.21 -6.55
CA GLN A 87 -8.88 -6.22 -5.97
C GLN A 87 -9.32 -6.68 -4.58
N ARG A 88 -9.33 -5.75 -3.64
CA ARG A 88 -9.90 -5.94 -2.30
C ARG A 88 -10.91 -4.84 -2.05
N GLY A 89 -12.22 -5.19 -2.11
CA GLY A 89 -13.28 -4.19 -2.00
C GLY A 89 -13.14 -3.13 -3.07
N SER A 90 -13.03 -1.89 -2.67
CA SER A 90 -12.87 -0.73 -3.56
C SER A 90 -11.40 -0.38 -3.86
N TRP A 91 -10.47 -1.26 -3.55
CA TRP A 91 -9.04 -1.04 -3.70
C TRP A 91 -8.43 -2.00 -4.70
N LEU A 92 -7.57 -1.44 -5.56
CA LEU A 92 -6.79 -2.20 -6.52
C LEU A 92 -5.32 -2.20 -6.10
N ASP A 93 -4.66 -3.34 -6.23
CA ASP A 93 -3.21 -3.35 -6.15
C ASP A 93 -2.63 -2.96 -7.51
N VAL A 94 -1.59 -2.16 -7.50
CA VAL A 94 -0.96 -1.64 -8.71
C VAL A 94 0.55 -1.77 -8.66
N VAL A 95 1.12 -2.05 -9.84
CA VAL A 95 2.55 -1.96 -10.12
C VAL A 95 2.72 -0.94 -11.24
N TYR A 96 3.55 0.05 -11.02
CA TYR A 96 3.65 1.19 -11.93
C TYR A 96 5.02 1.87 -11.87
N SER A 97 5.27 2.73 -12.86
CA SER A 97 6.47 3.58 -12.87
C SER A 97 6.09 5.01 -13.24
N HIS A 98 6.77 5.99 -12.64
CA HIS A 98 6.69 7.38 -13.07
C HIS A 98 7.44 7.62 -14.38
N GLU A 99 8.28 6.68 -14.75
CA GLU A 99 9.03 6.69 -16.00
C GLU A 99 8.49 5.64 -16.95
N THR A 100 8.82 5.74 -18.23
CA THR A 100 8.52 4.69 -19.20
C THR A 100 9.49 3.53 -18.97
N MET A 101 9.03 2.49 -18.28
CA MET A 101 9.88 1.38 -17.84
C MET A 101 9.06 0.09 -17.84
N ASP A 102 9.70 -1.01 -18.25
CA ASP A 102 9.13 -2.35 -18.11
C ASP A 102 9.20 -2.78 -16.64
N CYS A 103 8.07 -3.04 -16.03
CA CYS A 103 7.98 -3.47 -14.65
C CYS A 103 8.23 -4.97 -14.44
N GLY A 104 8.37 -5.73 -15.54
CA GLY A 104 8.63 -7.17 -15.46
C GLY A 104 7.42 -8.03 -15.15
N VAL A 105 6.20 -7.45 -15.23
CA VAL A 105 4.94 -8.17 -14.89
C VAL A 105 4.12 -8.55 -16.12
N GLY A 106 4.59 -8.24 -17.32
CA GLY A 106 3.98 -8.64 -18.59
C GLY A 106 4.40 -10.04 -19.05
N THR A 107 4.91 -10.86 -18.16
CA THR A 107 5.28 -12.26 -18.38
C THR A 107 4.81 -13.09 -17.20
N PRO A 108 4.63 -14.43 -17.38
CA PRO A 108 4.25 -15.28 -16.27
C PRO A 108 5.32 -15.39 -15.19
N TRP A 109 4.87 -15.34 -13.94
CA TRP A 109 5.69 -15.69 -12.78
C TRP A 109 5.08 -16.97 -12.17
N PRO A 110 5.81 -18.08 -12.12
CA PRO A 110 5.24 -19.35 -11.64
C PRO A 110 4.72 -19.30 -10.21
N ARG A 111 5.35 -18.46 -9.36
CA ARG A 111 4.95 -18.32 -7.96
C ARG A 111 4.25 -16.99 -7.72
N ARG A 112 3.21 -17.03 -6.91
CA ARG A 112 2.60 -15.82 -6.35
C ARG A 112 3.53 -15.30 -5.27
N GLN A 113 4.00 -14.06 -5.42
CA GLN A 113 4.97 -13.47 -4.51
C GLN A 113 4.82 -11.96 -4.47
N ALA A 114 5.35 -11.34 -3.42
CA ALA A 114 5.40 -9.90 -3.32
C ALA A 114 6.20 -9.31 -4.49
N TYR A 115 5.67 -8.25 -5.08
CA TYR A 115 6.39 -7.58 -6.16
C TYR A 115 7.71 -7.02 -5.66
N SER A 116 8.79 -7.32 -6.34
CA SER A 116 10.15 -6.91 -6.00
C SER A 116 10.94 -6.38 -7.21
N GLY A 117 10.26 -6.06 -8.29
CA GLY A 117 10.88 -5.55 -9.51
C GLY A 117 11.31 -4.08 -9.41
N PRO A 118 11.71 -3.47 -10.55
CA PRO A 118 12.26 -2.11 -10.56
C PRO A 118 11.21 -1.02 -10.38
N CYS A 119 9.94 -1.33 -10.51
CA CYS A 119 8.85 -0.37 -10.39
C CYS A 119 8.38 -0.22 -8.95
N ARG A 120 7.41 0.66 -8.74
CA ARG A 120 6.75 0.88 -7.46
C ARG A 120 5.46 0.05 -7.38
N SER A 121 4.96 -0.16 -6.18
CA SER A 121 3.72 -0.88 -5.96
C SER A 121 2.97 -0.35 -4.75
N GLY A 122 1.66 -0.57 -4.73
CA GLY A 122 0.81 -0.16 -3.63
C GLY A 122 -0.66 -0.33 -3.97
N TRP A 123 -1.51 0.31 -3.19
CA TRP A 123 -2.96 0.20 -3.27
C TRP A 123 -3.57 1.54 -3.63
N VAL A 124 -4.49 1.53 -4.59
CA VAL A 124 -5.20 2.74 -5.04
C VAL A 124 -6.71 2.53 -5.00
N TYR A 125 -7.44 3.63 -4.88
CA TYR A 125 -8.90 3.59 -4.88
C TYR A 125 -9.41 3.34 -6.31
N LYS A 126 -10.22 2.31 -6.46
CA LYS A 126 -10.70 1.78 -7.75
C LYS A 126 -11.42 2.82 -8.61
N LYS A 127 -12.13 3.76 -7.99
CA LYS A 127 -12.90 4.78 -8.71
C LYS A 127 -12.10 5.53 -9.75
N PHE A 128 -10.80 5.70 -9.54
CA PHE A 128 -9.94 6.53 -10.37
C PHE A 128 -9.06 5.72 -11.33
N VAL A 129 -9.40 4.46 -11.58
CA VAL A 129 -8.69 3.61 -12.53
C VAL A 129 -9.68 3.01 -13.52
N THR A 130 -9.39 3.16 -14.79
CA THR A 130 -10.18 2.58 -15.89
C THR A 130 -9.36 1.47 -16.54
N ASP A 131 -9.89 0.25 -16.55
CA ASP A 131 -9.26 -0.88 -17.23
C ASP A 131 -9.31 -0.69 -18.73
N PHE A 132 -8.22 -0.99 -19.43
CA PHE A 132 -8.19 -0.92 -20.88
C PHE A 132 -7.51 -2.11 -21.54
N ALA A 133 -6.83 -2.97 -20.80
CA ALA A 133 -6.19 -4.18 -21.29
C ALA A 133 -6.19 -5.25 -20.21
N GLY A 134 -6.49 -6.48 -20.61
CA GLY A 134 -6.51 -7.53 -19.61
C GLY A 134 -6.91 -8.88 -20.15
#